data_c1c3d3204101550648b6ce884a29ea05
#
_entry.id   c1c3d3204101550648b6ce884a29ea05
#
_cell.length_a   1.000
_cell.length_b   1.000
_cell.length_c   1.000
_cell.angle_alpha   90.00
_cell.angle_beta   90.00
_cell.angle_gamma   90.00
#
_symmetry.space_group_name_H-M   'P 1'
#
loop_
_entity.id
_entity.type
_entity.pdbx_description
1 polymer ?
#
loop_
_entity_poly.entity_id
_entity_poly.type
_entity_poly.pdbx_seq_one_letter_code
_entity_poly.pdbx_strand_id
1 'polypeptide(L)'
;MLKLLLKKQLFEIFRSYFYDAKKNKARSRLATALYIGLFVLLMAGLLGGIFTLLAVKLCGPLAAAGLDWLFFALMGGIAVLLGALGSIFNTYAGLYLPKDNDLLLSMPVPVSSLVAARLSGVYLMGLMYSAVVILPAVVVYWATVGVTASAVLGGLVLTLLISLVVLVLSCALGWVAAKISQKLRNKSLVVVLASLVFIGLYYFVYFKAQSVLQDLLANAGTYGAQIRSRAYPLYLFGSVGTGSGAAMLAVTAAVAALCGLMWVLLSRSFLHIATSTGETARRTYRETALRRRSVDGALLHRELAHFAANPAYMLNCGLGTFLMPICAAAVLWKGGSLFVMLDALFADTEGGVPVLLCVLLCGLASMNLMTAPSVSLEGKSLWLMQSLPVEPWQALRAKLRMQVLLTVPPLLLCVMCAAMVYPLGPAGLLVTAVFAASYALLGALAGLTLGVKMPVLTWTDQLMPIKQSAPVMLTLFGGMGYTILLFAGFLLLPGWRLGFAGYAACFAAANLLLCAVLHRWLRKKGAALFAAL
;
A
#
# COMPACT_ATOMS: atom_id res chain seq x y z
N MET A 1 14.01 32.28 -12.76
CA MET A 1 14.45 30.91 -12.43
C MET A 1 13.45 30.19 -11.51
N LEU A 2 13.21 30.66 -10.28
CA LEU A 2 12.30 30.00 -9.34
C LEU A 2 10.90 29.74 -9.93
N LYS A 3 10.27 30.73 -10.61
CA LYS A 3 8.96 30.56 -11.25
C LYS A 3 8.91 29.43 -12.28
N LEU A 4 9.99 29.22 -13.04
CA LEU A 4 10.10 28.12 -14.01
C LEU A 4 10.22 26.78 -13.33
N LEU A 5 11.02 26.69 -12.25
CA LEU A 5 11.17 25.47 -11.45
C LEU A 5 9.87 25.08 -10.76
N LEU A 6 9.13 26.06 -10.19
CA LEU A 6 7.81 25.84 -9.61
C LEU A 6 6.82 25.31 -10.65
N LYS A 7 6.78 25.93 -11.84
CA LYS A 7 5.92 25.47 -12.93
C LYS A 7 6.26 24.05 -13.38
N LYS A 8 7.57 23.74 -13.48
CA LYS A 8 8.05 22.38 -13.78
C LYS A 8 7.57 21.39 -12.73
N GLN A 9 7.76 21.69 -11.44
CA GLN A 9 7.40 20.83 -10.33
C GLN A 9 5.88 20.55 -10.28
N LEU A 10 5.05 21.59 -10.46
CA LEU A 10 3.60 21.44 -10.56
C LEU A 10 3.20 20.56 -11.74
N PHE A 11 3.85 20.75 -12.90
CA PHE A 11 3.56 19.95 -14.07
C PHE A 11 3.95 18.47 -13.88
N GLU A 12 5.04 18.19 -13.16
CA GLU A 12 5.47 16.82 -12.83
C GLU A 12 4.48 16.12 -11.90
N ILE A 13 4.01 16.80 -10.85
CA ILE A 13 3.04 16.26 -9.88
C ILE A 13 1.73 15.88 -10.59
N PHE A 14 1.24 16.78 -11.45
CA PHE A 14 -0.05 16.59 -12.13
C PHE A 14 0.08 15.97 -13.53
N ARG A 15 1.27 15.52 -13.94
CA ARG A 15 1.51 14.99 -15.28
C ARG A 15 0.56 13.87 -15.68
N SER A 16 0.21 12.99 -14.75
CA SER A 16 -0.71 11.87 -14.97
C SER A 16 -2.11 12.31 -15.40
N TYR A 17 -2.54 13.51 -15.04
CA TYR A 17 -3.85 14.05 -15.43
C TYR A 17 -3.85 14.63 -16.84
N PHE A 18 -2.75 15.26 -17.26
CA PHE A 18 -2.64 15.96 -18.54
C PHE A 18 -2.05 15.11 -19.66
N TYR A 19 -1.32 14.04 -19.32
CA TYR A 19 -0.55 13.26 -20.26
C TYR A 19 -0.85 11.76 -20.18
N ASP A 20 -1.15 11.15 -21.32
CA ASP A 20 -1.33 9.70 -21.42
C ASP A 20 -0.01 9.04 -21.82
N ALA A 21 0.65 8.42 -20.84
CA ALA A 21 1.92 7.74 -21.04
C ALA A 21 1.83 6.55 -22.01
N LYS A 22 0.64 5.90 -22.12
CA LYS A 22 0.44 4.76 -23.03
C LYS A 22 0.38 5.20 -24.48
N LYS A 23 -0.28 6.33 -24.76
CA LYS A 23 -0.45 6.86 -26.11
C LYS A 23 0.63 7.88 -26.49
N ASN A 24 1.52 8.22 -25.56
CA ASN A 24 2.55 9.26 -25.70
C ASN A 24 1.99 10.60 -26.23
N LYS A 25 0.78 10.97 -25.78
CA LYS A 25 0.05 12.16 -26.24
C LYS A 25 -0.56 12.90 -25.04
N ALA A 26 -0.73 14.23 -25.18
CA ALA A 26 -1.52 15.00 -24.25
C ALA A 26 -2.99 14.55 -24.31
N ARG A 27 -3.65 14.46 -23.15
CA ARG A 27 -5.07 14.13 -23.05
C ARG A 27 -5.92 15.28 -23.58
N SER A 28 -7.11 14.98 -24.08
CA SER A 28 -8.09 16.00 -24.44
C SER A 28 -8.52 16.79 -23.20
N ARG A 29 -8.95 18.04 -23.35
CA ARG A 29 -9.41 18.89 -22.26
C ARG A 29 -10.55 18.25 -21.45
N LEU A 30 -11.49 17.59 -22.14
CA LEU A 30 -12.61 16.88 -21.51
C LEU A 30 -12.13 15.68 -20.67
N ALA A 31 -11.22 14.85 -21.21
CA ALA A 31 -10.64 13.72 -20.48
C ALA A 31 -9.88 14.21 -19.24
N THR A 32 -9.09 15.29 -19.36
CA THR A 32 -8.40 15.90 -18.22
C THR A 32 -9.38 16.36 -17.14
N ALA A 33 -10.44 17.08 -17.53
CA ALA A 33 -11.47 17.54 -16.60
C ALA A 33 -12.17 16.37 -15.90
N LEU A 34 -12.50 15.30 -16.61
CA LEU A 34 -13.09 14.08 -16.03
C LEU A 34 -12.15 13.39 -15.03
N TYR A 35 -10.84 13.27 -15.33
CA TYR A 35 -9.88 12.69 -14.40
C TYR A 35 -9.71 13.54 -13.13
N ILE A 36 -9.62 14.86 -13.28
CA ILE A 36 -9.54 15.78 -12.13
C ILE A 36 -10.85 15.74 -11.33
N GLY A 37 -12.02 15.76 -12.00
CA GLY A 37 -13.32 15.66 -11.35
C GLY A 37 -13.50 14.36 -10.57
N LEU A 38 -13.10 13.22 -11.16
CA LEU A 38 -13.12 11.92 -10.49
C LEU A 38 -12.19 11.89 -9.26
N PHE A 39 -10.99 12.47 -9.39
CA PHE A 39 -10.07 12.55 -8.26
C PHE A 39 -10.62 13.41 -7.12
N VAL A 40 -11.17 14.58 -7.42
CA VAL A 40 -11.80 15.45 -6.41
C VAL A 40 -13.01 14.76 -5.78
N LEU A 41 -13.84 14.07 -6.55
CA LEU A 41 -14.99 13.31 -6.05
C LEU A 41 -14.54 12.19 -5.10
N LEU A 42 -13.50 11.44 -5.43
CA LEU A 42 -12.98 10.38 -4.57
C LEU A 42 -12.33 10.95 -3.30
N MET A 43 -11.54 12.01 -3.41
CA MET A 43 -10.86 12.61 -2.27
C MET A 43 -11.83 13.36 -1.34
N ALA A 44 -12.64 14.26 -1.88
CA ALA A 44 -13.59 15.05 -1.09
C ALA A 44 -14.86 14.25 -0.74
N GLY A 45 -15.40 13.47 -1.68
CA GLY A 45 -16.62 12.71 -1.46
C GLY A 45 -16.43 11.49 -0.57
N LEU A 46 -15.51 10.58 -0.93
CA LEU A 46 -15.33 9.34 -0.17
C LEU A 46 -14.52 9.57 1.10
N LEU A 47 -13.28 10.06 0.98
CA LEU A 47 -12.42 10.26 2.15
C LEU A 47 -12.90 11.42 3.01
N GLY A 48 -13.22 12.57 2.42
CA GLY A 48 -13.79 13.70 3.14
C GLY A 48 -15.11 13.35 3.83
N GLY A 49 -15.96 12.52 3.21
CA GLY A 49 -17.19 12.00 3.80
C GLY A 49 -16.97 11.17 5.08
N ILE A 50 -15.96 10.29 5.08
CA ILE A 50 -15.59 9.51 6.28
C ILE A 50 -15.18 10.44 7.43
N PHE A 51 -14.33 11.43 7.15
CA PHE A 51 -13.89 12.39 8.17
C PHE A 51 -14.98 13.38 8.58
N THR A 52 -15.93 13.70 7.70
CA THR A 52 -17.13 14.46 8.05
C THR A 52 -17.99 13.68 9.05
N LEU A 53 -18.25 12.41 8.83
CA LEU A 53 -18.99 11.55 9.75
C LEU A 53 -18.28 11.45 11.12
N LEU A 54 -16.97 11.33 11.12
CA LEU A 54 -16.18 11.33 12.35
C LEU A 54 -16.28 12.68 13.07
N ALA A 55 -16.15 13.79 12.34
CA ALA A 55 -16.25 15.13 12.88
C ALA A 55 -17.64 15.40 13.50
N VAL A 56 -18.72 14.98 12.83
CA VAL A 56 -20.09 15.13 13.37
C VAL A 56 -20.27 14.35 14.66
N LYS A 57 -19.76 13.11 14.74
CA LYS A 57 -19.85 12.28 15.95
C LYS A 57 -19.07 12.86 17.14
N LEU A 58 -17.97 13.58 16.88
CA LEU A 58 -17.10 14.15 17.92
C LEU A 58 -17.49 15.58 18.32
N CYS A 59 -17.88 16.41 17.35
CA CYS A 59 -18.10 17.85 17.57
C CYS A 59 -19.21 18.11 18.60
N GLY A 60 -20.40 17.49 18.41
CA GLY A 60 -21.56 17.73 19.30
C GLY A 60 -21.28 17.44 20.78
N PRO A 61 -20.86 16.22 21.14
CA PRO A 61 -20.56 15.86 22.54
C PRO A 61 -19.43 16.70 23.16
N LEU A 62 -18.36 16.99 22.41
CA LEU A 62 -17.24 17.77 22.93
C LEU A 62 -17.59 19.25 23.10
N ALA A 63 -18.36 19.84 22.17
CA ALA A 63 -18.84 21.20 22.28
C ALA A 63 -19.81 21.36 23.47
N ALA A 64 -20.74 20.40 23.68
CA ALA A 64 -21.63 20.38 24.81
C ALA A 64 -20.88 20.29 26.16
N ALA A 65 -19.71 19.67 26.17
CA ALA A 65 -18.82 19.59 27.36
C ALA A 65 -17.90 20.82 27.50
N GLY A 66 -17.97 21.83 26.61
CA GLY A 66 -17.06 23.00 26.63
C GLY A 66 -15.61 22.66 26.26
N LEU A 67 -15.40 21.59 25.51
CA LEU A 67 -14.09 21.06 25.12
C LEU A 67 -13.83 21.22 23.60
N ASP A 68 -14.27 22.34 23.02
CA ASP A 68 -14.11 22.64 21.59
C ASP A 68 -12.65 22.54 21.11
N TRP A 69 -11.72 22.99 21.96
CA TRP A 69 -10.29 22.89 21.67
C TRP A 69 -9.83 21.43 21.52
N LEU A 70 -10.43 20.49 22.27
CA LEU A 70 -10.08 19.08 22.22
C LEU A 70 -10.53 18.46 20.88
N PHE A 71 -11.69 18.88 20.36
CA PHE A 71 -12.15 18.50 19.02
C PHE A 71 -11.13 18.88 17.95
N PHE A 72 -10.65 20.14 17.96
CA PHE A 72 -9.64 20.59 16.98
C PHE A 72 -8.27 19.94 17.22
N ALA A 73 -7.88 19.65 18.46
CA ALA A 73 -6.65 18.94 18.78
C ALA A 73 -6.67 17.51 18.23
N LEU A 74 -7.79 16.79 18.35
CA LEU A 74 -7.98 15.44 17.84
C LEU A 74 -8.01 15.43 16.30
N MET A 75 -8.89 16.22 15.69
CA MET A 75 -9.01 16.27 14.23
C MET A 75 -7.73 16.80 13.56
N GLY A 76 -7.10 17.80 14.18
CA GLY A 76 -5.80 18.31 13.75
C GLY A 76 -4.68 17.28 13.89
N GLY A 77 -4.65 16.50 14.97
CA GLY A 77 -3.72 15.39 15.16
C GLY A 77 -3.87 14.32 14.08
N ILE A 78 -5.09 13.91 13.75
CA ILE A 78 -5.39 12.97 12.67
C ILE A 78 -4.93 13.56 11.31
N ALA A 79 -5.20 14.85 11.07
CA ALA A 79 -4.79 15.53 9.84
C ALA A 79 -3.26 15.58 9.69
N VAL A 80 -2.53 15.85 10.78
CA VAL A 80 -1.06 15.86 10.80
C VAL A 80 -0.52 14.45 10.55
N LEU A 81 -1.05 13.43 11.21
CA LEU A 81 -0.62 12.04 11.02
C LEU A 81 -0.87 11.57 9.58
N LEU A 82 -2.09 11.77 9.07
CA LEU A 82 -2.43 11.36 7.70
C LEU A 82 -1.59 12.12 6.67
N GLY A 83 -1.43 13.42 6.85
CA GLY A 83 -0.62 14.28 5.98
C GLY A 83 0.84 13.87 5.97
N ALA A 84 1.45 13.68 7.13
CA ALA A 84 2.86 13.32 7.26
C ALA A 84 3.13 11.91 6.71
N LEU A 85 2.33 10.91 7.11
CA LEU A 85 2.50 9.53 6.64
C LEU A 85 2.18 9.38 5.16
N GLY A 86 1.14 10.07 4.66
CA GLY A 86 0.78 10.06 3.24
C GLY A 86 1.82 10.70 2.33
N SER A 87 2.56 11.71 2.81
CA SER A 87 3.54 12.43 2.02
C SER A 87 4.99 11.93 2.17
N ILE A 88 5.32 11.09 3.17
CA ILE A 88 6.70 10.65 3.46
C ILE A 88 7.41 10.02 2.26
N PHE A 89 6.76 9.12 1.54
CA PHE A 89 7.36 8.45 0.38
C PHE A 89 7.52 9.41 -0.81
N ASN A 90 6.55 10.29 -1.02
CA ASN A 90 6.62 11.33 -2.05
C ASN A 90 7.72 12.34 -1.72
N THR A 91 7.90 12.68 -0.44
CA THR A 91 8.96 13.57 0.03
C THR A 91 10.33 12.95 -0.19
N TYR A 92 10.51 11.70 0.19
CA TYR A 92 11.76 10.97 -0.03
C TYR A 92 12.09 10.86 -1.53
N ALA A 93 11.13 10.43 -2.35
CA ALA A 93 11.30 10.29 -3.78
C ALA A 93 11.49 11.63 -4.49
N GLY A 94 10.71 12.64 -4.12
CA GLY A 94 10.74 13.95 -4.79
C GLY A 94 11.87 14.87 -4.36
N LEU A 95 12.38 14.74 -3.12
CA LEU A 95 13.42 15.61 -2.59
C LEU A 95 14.82 15.04 -2.78
N TYR A 96 15.01 13.72 -2.55
CA TYR A 96 16.35 13.10 -2.47
C TYR A 96 16.69 12.18 -3.64
N LEU A 97 15.71 11.58 -4.35
CA LEU A 97 15.92 10.61 -5.42
C LEU A 97 15.56 11.06 -6.85
N PRO A 98 15.32 12.33 -7.17
CA PRO A 98 14.95 12.68 -8.53
C PRO A 98 16.08 12.41 -9.50
N LYS A 99 15.74 11.81 -10.65
CA LYS A 99 16.68 11.45 -11.72
C LYS A 99 17.29 12.67 -12.43
N ASP A 100 16.72 13.85 -12.23
CA ASP A 100 17.17 15.10 -12.83
C ASP A 100 18.09 15.93 -11.92
N ASN A 101 18.49 15.40 -10.76
CA ASN A 101 19.41 16.09 -9.84
C ASN A 101 20.73 16.44 -10.52
N ASP A 102 21.36 15.48 -11.21
CA ASP A 102 22.65 15.68 -11.85
C ASP A 102 22.58 16.78 -12.93
N LEU A 103 21.46 16.78 -13.70
CA LEU A 103 21.23 17.78 -14.72
C LEU A 103 20.97 19.18 -14.12
N LEU A 104 20.15 19.27 -13.07
CA LEU A 104 19.79 20.56 -12.46
C LEU A 104 20.94 21.14 -11.64
N LEU A 105 21.75 20.29 -11.01
CA LEU A 105 22.94 20.73 -10.26
C LEU A 105 24.11 21.14 -11.16
N SER A 106 24.15 20.66 -12.41
CA SER A 106 25.15 21.10 -13.41
C SER A 106 24.81 22.46 -14.06
N MET A 107 23.57 22.93 -13.91
CA MET A 107 23.15 24.25 -14.40
C MET A 107 23.45 25.35 -13.38
N PRO A 108 23.68 26.61 -13.80
CA PRO A 108 23.92 27.75 -12.91
C PRO A 108 22.63 28.20 -12.19
N VAL A 109 22.04 27.27 -11.40
CA VAL A 109 20.83 27.51 -10.61
C VAL A 109 21.19 27.50 -9.13
N PRO A 110 20.78 28.52 -8.35
CA PRO A 110 20.99 28.50 -6.90
C PRO A 110 20.34 27.28 -6.25
N VAL A 111 21.08 26.56 -5.44
CA VAL A 111 20.58 25.35 -4.73
C VAL A 111 19.35 25.68 -3.90
N SER A 112 19.32 26.85 -3.27
CA SER A 112 18.15 27.33 -2.51
C SER A 112 16.86 27.40 -3.35
N SER A 113 16.95 27.84 -4.61
CA SER A 113 15.82 27.87 -5.53
C SER A 113 15.33 26.47 -5.93
N LEU A 114 16.26 25.52 -6.07
CA LEU A 114 15.94 24.13 -6.34
C LEU A 114 15.23 23.48 -5.15
N VAL A 115 15.77 23.66 -3.94
CA VAL A 115 15.17 23.17 -2.69
C VAL A 115 13.78 23.79 -2.49
N ALA A 116 13.62 25.10 -2.68
CA ALA A 116 12.33 25.77 -2.55
C ALA A 116 11.27 25.21 -3.53
N ALA A 117 11.65 24.99 -4.79
CA ALA A 117 10.75 24.42 -5.78
C ALA A 117 10.31 22.99 -5.40
N ARG A 118 11.23 22.15 -4.90
CA ARG A 118 10.90 20.79 -4.44
C ARG A 118 10.04 20.78 -3.18
N LEU A 119 10.34 21.67 -2.22
CA LEU A 119 9.53 21.83 -1.01
C LEU A 119 8.10 22.28 -1.33
N SER A 120 7.90 23.11 -2.35
CA SER A 120 6.54 23.47 -2.78
C SER A 120 5.72 22.26 -3.24
N GLY A 121 6.35 21.29 -3.89
CA GLY A 121 5.72 20.03 -4.26
C GLY A 121 5.34 19.16 -3.05
N VAL A 122 6.25 19.05 -2.08
CA VAL A 122 6.00 18.35 -0.81
C VAL A 122 4.86 19.02 -0.03
N TYR A 123 4.89 20.36 0.05
CA TYR A 123 3.84 21.15 0.70
C TYR A 123 2.46 20.91 0.08
N LEU A 124 2.37 20.95 -1.24
CA LEU A 124 1.10 20.76 -1.95
C LEU A 124 0.53 19.36 -1.69
N MET A 125 1.37 18.31 -1.73
CA MET A 125 0.94 16.95 -1.42
C MET A 125 0.51 16.81 0.04
N GLY A 126 1.28 17.34 0.98
CA GLY A 126 0.94 17.35 2.40
C GLY A 126 -0.36 18.09 2.69
N LEU A 127 -0.56 19.25 2.04
CA LEU A 127 -1.79 20.02 2.13
C LEU A 127 -3.00 19.23 1.61
N MET A 128 -2.88 18.54 0.48
CA MET A 128 -3.97 17.72 -0.07
C MET A 128 -4.42 16.64 0.91
N TYR A 129 -3.50 15.92 1.53
CA TYR A 129 -3.83 14.87 2.51
C TYR A 129 -4.40 15.41 3.82
N SER A 130 -3.83 16.49 4.35
CA SER A 130 -4.30 17.09 5.61
C SER A 130 -5.63 17.84 5.45
N ALA A 131 -5.85 18.50 4.31
CA ALA A 131 -7.07 19.22 4.02
C ALA A 131 -8.32 18.34 3.98
N VAL A 132 -8.19 17.09 3.49
CA VAL A 132 -9.29 16.12 3.46
C VAL A 132 -9.84 15.80 4.85
N VAL A 133 -9.03 15.97 5.90
CA VAL A 133 -9.44 15.77 7.30
C VAL A 133 -9.90 17.07 7.95
N ILE A 134 -9.07 18.12 7.85
CA ILE A 134 -9.30 19.33 8.64
C ILE A 134 -10.40 20.23 8.06
N LEU A 135 -10.55 20.31 6.74
CA LEU A 135 -11.60 21.15 6.14
C LEU A 135 -13.00 20.68 6.52
N PRO A 136 -13.35 19.38 6.41
CA PRO A 136 -14.64 18.89 6.92
C PRO A 136 -14.83 19.16 8.42
N ALA A 137 -13.78 19.01 9.24
CA ALA A 137 -13.86 19.30 10.67
C ALA A 137 -14.19 20.76 10.96
N VAL A 138 -13.55 21.70 10.26
CA VAL A 138 -13.82 23.13 10.38
C VAL A 138 -15.25 23.46 9.95
N VAL A 139 -15.71 22.90 8.82
CA VAL A 139 -17.08 23.11 8.32
C VAL A 139 -18.12 22.55 9.29
N VAL A 140 -17.91 21.34 9.82
CA VAL A 140 -18.80 20.73 10.82
C VAL A 140 -18.86 21.58 12.08
N TYR A 141 -17.73 22.10 12.55
CA TYR A 141 -17.70 22.98 13.73
C TYR A 141 -18.53 24.25 13.49
N TRP A 142 -18.40 24.90 12.34
CA TRP A 142 -19.21 26.07 12.00
C TRP A 142 -20.71 25.76 11.92
N ALA A 143 -21.06 24.57 11.45
CA ALA A 143 -22.46 24.14 11.35
C ALA A 143 -23.08 23.78 12.71
N THR A 144 -22.29 23.26 13.66
CA THR A 144 -22.78 22.78 14.96
C THR A 144 -22.72 23.80 16.08
N VAL A 145 -21.64 24.58 16.15
CA VAL A 145 -21.42 25.59 17.23
C VAL A 145 -21.83 26.98 16.80
N GLY A 146 -21.78 27.25 15.50
CA GLY A 146 -22.14 28.54 14.92
C GLY A 146 -20.94 29.26 14.27
N VAL A 147 -21.25 30.15 13.35
CA VAL A 147 -20.27 30.89 12.57
C VAL A 147 -19.97 32.22 13.28
N THR A 148 -18.77 32.30 13.90
CA THR A 148 -18.23 33.55 14.44
C THR A 148 -17.00 33.97 13.64
N ALA A 149 -16.73 35.27 13.51
CA ALA A 149 -15.56 35.76 12.78
C ALA A 149 -14.25 35.18 13.34
N SER A 150 -14.15 35.02 14.66
CA SER A 150 -13.00 34.39 15.32
C SER A 150 -12.86 32.90 14.99
N ALA A 151 -13.96 32.15 14.92
CA ALA A 151 -13.94 30.72 14.57
C ALA A 151 -13.59 30.50 13.07
N VAL A 152 -14.05 31.39 12.19
CA VAL A 152 -13.68 31.35 10.77
C VAL A 152 -12.19 31.58 10.60
N LEU A 153 -11.68 32.66 11.20
CA LEU A 153 -10.25 32.99 11.14
C LEU A 153 -9.41 31.87 11.79
N GLY A 154 -9.86 31.33 12.94
CA GLY A 154 -9.24 30.22 13.65
C GLY A 154 -9.14 28.96 12.82
N GLY A 155 -10.22 28.56 12.18
CA GLY A 155 -10.25 27.38 11.30
C GLY A 155 -9.33 27.49 10.08
N LEU A 156 -9.28 28.69 9.46
CA LEU A 156 -8.40 28.96 8.32
C LEU A 156 -6.92 28.94 8.76
N VAL A 157 -6.59 29.64 9.85
CA VAL A 157 -5.24 29.67 10.40
C VAL A 157 -4.80 28.26 10.83
N LEU A 158 -5.66 27.51 11.51
CA LEU A 158 -5.36 26.14 11.91
C LEU A 158 -5.07 25.24 10.70
N THR A 159 -5.86 25.35 9.63
CA THR A 159 -5.65 24.59 8.40
C THR A 159 -4.27 24.88 7.79
N LEU A 160 -3.88 26.15 7.73
CA LEU A 160 -2.57 26.55 7.24
C LEU A 160 -1.44 26.06 8.16
N LEU A 161 -1.60 26.16 9.47
CA LEU A 161 -0.60 25.70 10.43
C LEU A 161 -0.41 24.18 10.37
N ILE A 162 -1.50 23.41 10.25
CA ILE A 162 -1.45 21.95 10.05
C ILE A 162 -0.64 21.61 8.80
N SER A 163 -0.89 22.27 7.67
CA SER A 163 -0.16 22.01 6.43
C SER A 163 1.34 22.28 6.55
N LEU A 164 1.72 23.32 7.31
CA LEU A 164 3.13 23.63 7.60
C LEU A 164 3.77 22.60 8.55
N VAL A 165 3.06 22.17 9.58
CA VAL A 165 3.52 21.10 10.49
C VAL A 165 3.72 19.79 9.71
N VAL A 166 2.78 19.45 8.82
CA VAL A 166 2.91 18.30 7.92
C VAL A 166 4.14 18.41 7.03
N LEU A 167 4.42 19.60 6.47
CA LEU A 167 5.63 19.82 5.68
C LEU A 167 6.90 19.53 6.49
N VAL A 168 7.00 20.08 7.71
CA VAL A 168 8.17 19.88 8.59
C VAL A 168 8.35 18.41 8.93
N LEU A 169 7.29 17.73 9.36
CA LEU A 169 7.33 16.30 9.71
C LEU A 169 7.65 15.43 8.50
N SER A 170 7.08 15.70 7.33
CA SER A 170 7.36 14.96 6.11
C SER A 170 8.81 15.11 5.67
N CYS A 171 9.39 16.31 5.80
CA CYS A 171 10.80 16.54 5.50
C CYS A 171 11.72 15.82 6.50
N ALA A 172 11.40 15.86 7.80
CA ALA A 172 12.16 15.17 8.83
C ALA A 172 12.12 13.65 8.65
N LEU A 173 10.94 13.09 8.43
CA LEU A 173 10.76 11.65 8.18
C LEU A 173 11.41 11.23 6.85
N GLY A 174 11.30 12.05 5.79
CA GLY A 174 11.96 11.83 4.52
C GLY A 174 13.48 11.82 4.64
N TRP A 175 14.07 12.71 5.47
CA TRP A 175 15.49 12.74 5.77
C TRP A 175 15.94 11.48 6.53
N VAL A 176 15.19 11.05 7.54
CA VAL A 176 15.45 9.80 8.27
C VAL A 176 15.40 8.62 7.31
N ALA A 177 14.38 8.55 6.45
CA ALA A 177 14.25 7.50 5.43
C ALA A 177 15.45 7.50 4.46
N ALA A 178 15.92 8.69 4.05
CA ALA A 178 17.11 8.83 3.19
C ALA A 178 18.38 8.29 3.87
N LYS A 179 18.64 8.66 5.13
CA LYS A 179 19.79 8.16 5.90
C LYS A 179 19.74 6.65 6.15
N ILE A 180 18.58 6.12 6.48
CA ILE A 180 18.41 4.68 6.66
C ILE A 180 18.66 3.95 5.34
N SER A 181 18.10 4.45 4.24
CA SER A 181 18.25 3.85 2.91
C SER A 181 19.72 3.76 2.44
N GLN A 182 20.57 4.71 2.85
CA GLN A 182 22.01 4.68 2.51
C GLN A 182 22.78 3.54 3.24
N LYS A 183 22.39 3.22 4.48
CA LYS A 183 23.07 2.21 5.31
C LYS A 183 22.60 0.77 5.05
N LEU A 184 21.46 0.59 4.39
CA LEU A 184 20.86 -0.73 4.24
C LEU A 184 21.49 -1.53 3.10
N ARG A 185 22.01 -2.71 3.43
CA ARG A 185 22.59 -3.68 2.48
C ARG A 185 21.53 -4.32 1.58
N ASN A 186 20.36 -4.67 2.15
CA ASN A 186 19.21 -5.28 1.46
C ASN A 186 18.02 -4.32 1.51
N LYS A 187 18.07 -3.24 0.75
CA LYS A 187 17.03 -2.19 0.72
C LYS A 187 15.62 -2.72 0.48
N SER A 188 15.48 -3.72 -0.39
CA SER A 188 14.20 -4.28 -0.78
C SER A 188 13.48 -4.98 0.39
N LEU A 189 14.15 -5.88 1.08
CA LEU A 189 13.57 -6.66 2.18
C LEU A 189 13.20 -5.77 3.37
N VAL A 190 14.04 -4.76 3.66
CA VAL A 190 13.75 -3.82 4.75
C VAL A 190 12.54 -2.95 4.44
N VAL A 191 12.39 -2.49 3.19
CA VAL A 191 11.19 -1.74 2.76
C VAL A 191 9.94 -2.60 2.92
N VAL A 192 10.00 -3.88 2.55
CA VAL A 192 8.86 -4.81 2.70
C VAL A 192 8.51 -5.02 4.17
N LEU A 193 9.49 -5.31 5.03
CA LEU A 193 9.25 -5.50 6.47
C LEU A 193 8.71 -4.23 7.13
N ALA A 194 9.30 -3.07 6.81
CA ALA A 194 8.80 -1.79 7.31
C ALA A 194 7.35 -1.53 6.89
N SER A 195 7.00 -1.85 5.63
CA SER A 195 5.63 -1.72 5.13
C SER A 195 4.65 -2.66 5.85
N LEU A 196 5.06 -3.90 6.13
CA LEU A 196 4.24 -4.86 6.89
C LEU A 196 4.03 -4.41 8.34
N VAL A 197 5.08 -3.93 9.00
CA VAL A 197 4.98 -3.34 10.35
C VAL A 197 4.05 -2.13 10.35
N PHE A 198 4.16 -1.27 9.33
CA PHE A 198 3.27 -0.12 9.19
C PHE A 198 1.81 -0.52 8.99
N ILE A 199 1.53 -1.51 8.14
CA ILE A 199 0.19 -2.07 7.93
C ILE A 199 -0.34 -2.66 9.25
N GLY A 200 0.47 -3.44 9.96
CA GLY A 200 0.10 -4.02 11.26
C GLY A 200 -0.22 -2.95 12.31
N LEU A 201 0.62 -1.91 12.40
CA LEU A 201 0.40 -0.78 13.29
C LEU A 201 -0.87 0.00 12.93
N TYR A 202 -1.12 0.21 11.63
CA TYR A 202 -2.33 0.85 11.14
C TYR A 202 -3.59 0.10 11.58
N TYR A 203 -3.66 -1.22 11.39
CA TYR A 203 -4.80 -2.03 11.83
C TYR A 203 -4.92 -2.08 13.36
N PHE A 204 -3.80 -2.16 14.09
CA PHE A 204 -3.80 -2.09 15.56
C PHE A 204 -4.42 -0.78 16.05
N VAL A 205 -3.99 0.35 15.50
CA VAL A 205 -4.55 1.67 15.82
C VAL A 205 -6.03 1.74 15.43
N TYR A 206 -6.40 1.22 14.25
CA TYR A 206 -7.77 1.22 13.76
C TYR A 206 -8.73 0.47 14.71
N PHE A 207 -8.36 -0.74 15.15
CA PHE A 207 -9.19 -1.51 16.08
C PHE A 207 -9.24 -0.91 17.48
N LYS A 208 -8.15 -0.28 17.92
CA LYS A 208 -8.09 0.42 19.22
C LYS A 208 -8.78 1.78 19.19
N ALA A 209 -8.81 2.45 18.06
CA ALA A 209 -9.36 3.80 17.92
C ALA A 209 -10.82 3.88 18.37
N GLN A 210 -11.64 2.85 18.10
CA GLN A 210 -13.04 2.84 18.45
C GLN A 210 -13.28 2.78 19.97
N SER A 211 -12.53 1.93 20.69
CA SER A 211 -12.60 1.85 22.15
C SER A 211 -12.02 3.10 22.82
N VAL A 212 -10.89 3.60 22.34
CA VAL A 212 -10.27 4.83 22.82
C VAL A 212 -11.19 6.03 22.62
N LEU A 213 -11.90 6.08 21.48
CA LEU A 213 -12.83 7.16 21.19
C LEU A 213 -14.04 7.15 22.15
N GLN A 214 -14.60 5.97 22.42
CA GLN A 214 -15.68 5.82 23.38
C GLN A 214 -15.26 6.21 24.80
N ASP A 215 -14.09 5.73 25.26
CA ASP A 215 -13.53 6.09 26.57
C ASP A 215 -13.24 7.59 26.67
N LEU A 216 -12.76 8.19 25.59
CA LEU A 216 -12.46 9.62 25.53
C LEU A 216 -13.74 10.46 25.60
N LEU A 217 -14.81 10.05 24.94
CA LEU A 217 -16.11 10.73 25.01
C LEU A 217 -16.75 10.55 26.40
N ALA A 218 -16.66 9.35 27.00
CA ALA A 218 -17.20 9.08 28.34
C ALA A 218 -16.48 9.87 29.43
N ASN A 219 -15.17 10.09 29.31
CA ASN A 219 -14.31 10.74 30.30
C ASN A 219 -13.70 12.05 29.79
N ALA A 220 -14.38 12.76 28.87
CA ALA A 220 -13.85 13.92 28.16
C ALA A 220 -13.33 15.03 29.12
N GLY A 221 -14.03 15.29 30.22
CA GLY A 221 -13.63 16.29 31.20
C GLY A 221 -12.31 15.97 31.89
N THR A 222 -12.13 14.71 32.32
CA THR A 222 -10.89 14.26 33.02
C THR A 222 -9.70 14.25 32.06
N TYR A 223 -9.87 13.73 30.84
CA TYR A 223 -8.82 13.76 29.82
C TYR A 223 -8.50 15.19 29.37
N GLY A 224 -9.52 16.06 29.24
CA GLY A 224 -9.33 17.48 28.94
C GLY A 224 -8.46 18.18 29.98
N ALA A 225 -8.76 18.00 31.28
CA ALA A 225 -7.97 18.57 32.36
C ALA A 225 -6.52 18.04 32.39
N GLN A 226 -6.33 16.72 32.19
CA GLN A 226 -5.01 16.11 32.11
C GLN A 226 -4.18 16.61 30.92
N ILE A 227 -4.77 16.73 29.73
CA ILE A 227 -4.08 17.23 28.53
C ILE A 227 -3.69 18.70 28.74
N ARG A 228 -4.60 19.50 29.29
CA ARG A 228 -4.32 20.92 29.58
C ARG A 228 -3.17 21.10 30.57
N SER A 229 -3.04 20.22 31.56
CA SER A 229 -1.97 20.31 32.56
C SER A 229 -0.65 19.71 32.10
N ARG A 230 -0.67 18.56 31.39
CA ARG A 230 0.55 17.80 30.99
C ARG A 230 1.02 18.07 29.56
N ALA A 231 0.11 18.41 28.65
CA ALA A 231 0.38 18.62 27.24
C ALA A 231 -0.14 19.99 26.74
N TYR A 232 0.24 21.04 27.45
CA TYR A 232 -0.18 22.42 27.16
C TYR A 232 -0.01 22.85 25.70
N PRO A 233 1.06 22.44 24.97
CA PRO A 233 1.17 22.71 23.54
C PRO A 233 0.02 22.15 22.69
N LEU A 234 -0.52 20.98 23.05
CA LEU A 234 -1.65 20.38 22.35
C LEU A 234 -2.96 21.15 22.64
N TYR A 235 -3.12 21.65 23.85
CA TYR A 235 -4.21 22.55 24.22
C TYR A 235 -4.15 23.85 23.40
N LEU A 236 -2.98 24.50 23.31
CA LEU A 236 -2.80 25.71 22.50
C LEU A 236 -3.10 25.43 21.03
N PHE A 237 -2.60 24.31 20.50
CA PHE A 237 -2.85 23.92 19.11
C PHE A 237 -4.35 23.78 18.81
N GLY A 238 -5.10 23.09 19.67
CA GLY A 238 -6.56 22.97 19.52
C GLY A 238 -7.30 24.31 19.68
N SER A 239 -6.83 25.17 20.59
CA SER A 239 -7.42 26.48 20.86
C SER A 239 -7.27 27.48 19.69
N VAL A 240 -6.39 27.22 18.72
CA VAL A 240 -6.33 27.99 17.48
C VAL A 240 -7.65 27.86 16.70
N GLY A 241 -8.19 26.64 16.60
CA GLY A 241 -9.42 26.36 15.86
C GLY A 241 -10.66 27.03 16.45
N THR A 242 -10.70 27.25 17.76
CA THR A 242 -11.79 27.98 18.44
C THR A 242 -11.71 29.50 18.32
N GLY A 243 -10.63 30.02 17.71
CA GLY A 243 -10.48 31.46 17.48
C GLY A 243 -9.74 32.22 18.59
N SER A 244 -8.98 31.56 19.47
CA SER A 244 -8.18 32.22 20.50
C SER A 244 -6.98 32.97 19.88
N GLY A 245 -6.97 34.30 19.95
CA GLY A 245 -5.91 35.15 19.37
C GLY A 245 -4.52 34.89 19.97
N ALA A 246 -4.44 34.66 21.29
CA ALA A 246 -3.17 34.33 21.97
C ALA A 246 -2.62 32.97 21.50
N ALA A 247 -3.48 31.96 21.35
CA ALA A 247 -3.10 30.65 20.83
C ALA A 247 -2.65 30.73 19.36
N MET A 248 -3.35 31.50 18.54
CA MET A 248 -2.95 31.72 17.14
C MET A 248 -1.54 32.30 17.05
N LEU A 249 -1.23 33.35 17.80
CA LEU A 249 0.09 33.97 17.79
C LEU A 249 1.18 33.00 18.27
N ALA A 250 0.96 32.34 19.40
CA ALA A 250 1.92 31.43 20.00
C ALA A 250 2.23 30.24 19.08
N VAL A 251 1.19 29.57 18.54
CA VAL A 251 1.37 28.42 17.65
C VAL A 251 1.96 28.82 16.30
N THR A 252 1.56 29.98 15.76
CA THR A 252 2.15 30.51 14.51
C THR A 252 3.64 30.78 14.68
N ALA A 253 4.04 31.41 15.78
CA ALA A 253 5.45 31.67 16.08
C ALA A 253 6.24 30.35 16.22
N ALA A 254 5.69 29.36 16.92
CA ALA A 254 6.32 28.07 17.09
C ALA A 254 6.47 27.31 15.75
N VAL A 255 5.43 27.29 14.91
CA VAL A 255 5.46 26.64 13.60
C VAL A 255 6.41 27.38 12.66
N ALA A 256 6.44 28.71 12.68
CA ALA A 256 7.38 29.51 11.89
C ALA A 256 8.84 29.21 12.29
N ALA A 257 9.13 29.09 13.59
CA ALA A 257 10.45 28.69 14.08
C ALA A 257 10.85 27.28 13.63
N LEU A 258 9.92 26.31 13.68
CA LEU A 258 10.14 24.95 13.18
C LEU A 258 10.39 24.92 11.66
N CYS A 259 9.64 25.70 10.88
CA CYS A 259 9.87 25.82 9.43
C CYS A 259 11.24 26.46 9.13
N GLY A 260 11.64 27.50 9.87
CA GLY A 260 12.96 28.10 9.75
C GLY A 260 14.09 27.13 10.07
N LEU A 261 13.96 26.37 11.17
CA LEU A 261 14.91 25.33 11.53
C LEU A 261 15.00 24.23 10.44
N MET A 262 13.86 23.75 9.96
CA MET A 262 13.80 22.77 8.87
C MET A 262 14.50 23.31 7.62
N TRP A 263 14.24 24.56 7.22
CA TRP A 263 14.88 25.20 6.08
C TRP A 263 16.40 25.23 6.20
N VAL A 264 16.94 25.64 7.36
CA VAL A 264 18.38 25.70 7.62
C VAL A 264 19.01 24.30 7.56
N LEU A 265 18.38 23.32 8.22
CA LEU A 265 18.88 21.94 8.24
C LEU A 265 18.86 21.31 6.84
N LEU A 266 17.77 21.53 6.10
CA LEU A 266 17.62 21.00 4.75
C LEU A 266 18.60 21.64 3.76
N SER A 267 18.74 22.95 3.80
CA SER A 267 19.68 23.69 2.92
C SER A 267 21.12 23.24 3.10
N ARG A 268 21.52 22.91 4.34
CA ARG A 268 22.86 22.41 4.65
C ARG A 268 23.07 20.92 4.28
N SER A 269 22.05 20.09 4.46
CA SER A 269 22.17 18.64 4.26
C SER A 269 21.81 18.18 2.83
N PHE A 270 21.07 19.00 2.07
CA PHE A 270 20.55 18.62 0.75
C PHE A 270 21.65 18.23 -0.23
N LEU A 271 22.66 19.06 -0.39
CA LEU A 271 23.79 18.78 -1.30
C LEU A 271 24.49 17.48 -0.94
N HIS A 272 24.81 17.30 0.34
CA HIS A 272 25.49 16.09 0.80
C HIS A 272 24.68 14.83 0.50
N ILE A 273 23.35 14.85 0.71
CA ILE A 273 22.50 13.69 0.47
C ILE A 273 22.27 13.49 -1.03
N ALA A 274 22.04 14.55 -1.80
CA ALA A 274 21.77 14.49 -3.23
C ALA A 274 23.00 14.02 -4.04
N THR A 275 24.22 14.37 -3.59
CA THR A 275 25.48 13.97 -4.25
C THR A 275 26.03 12.65 -3.74
N SER A 276 25.72 12.24 -2.49
CA SER A 276 26.21 10.97 -1.90
C SER A 276 25.40 9.74 -2.34
N THR A 277 24.34 9.92 -3.14
CA THR A 277 23.49 8.82 -3.65
C THR A 277 24.24 7.83 -4.57
N GLY A 278 25.49 8.10 -4.93
CA GLY A 278 26.35 7.23 -5.76
C GLY A 278 27.32 6.33 -4.99
N GLU A 279 27.53 6.54 -3.71
CA GLU A 279 28.41 5.66 -2.93
C GLU A 279 27.68 4.35 -2.56
N THR A 280 27.55 3.45 -3.53
CA THR A 280 27.38 2.04 -3.22
C THR A 280 28.56 1.63 -2.35
N ALA A 281 28.26 1.13 -1.14
CA ALA A 281 29.28 0.58 -0.25
C ALA A 281 30.27 -0.22 -1.09
N ARG A 282 31.56 0.18 -1.10
CA ARG A 282 32.64 -0.46 -1.86
C ARG A 282 32.57 -1.96 -1.60
N ARG A 283 32.04 -2.71 -2.58
CA ARG A 283 32.09 -4.16 -2.52
C ARG A 283 33.54 -4.55 -2.71
N THR A 284 34.18 -4.98 -1.65
CA THR A 284 35.43 -5.75 -1.78
C THR A 284 35.10 -6.98 -2.61
N TYR A 285 35.71 -7.05 -3.79
CA TYR A 285 35.62 -8.24 -4.63
C TYR A 285 36.17 -9.42 -3.81
N ARG A 286 35.34 -10.39 -3.56
CA ARG A 286 35.76 -11.70 -3.04
C ARG A 286 35.61 -12.68 -4.17
N GLU A 287 36.70 -13.27 -4.57
CA GLU A 287 36.70 -14.36 -5.52
C GLU A 287 35.91 -15.52 -4.90
N THR A 288 34.73 -15.79 -5.47
CA THR A 288 33.91 -16.91 -5.07
C THR A 288 33.98 -17.97 -6.16
N ALA A 289 34.33 -19.21 -5.79
CA ALA A 289 34.32 -20.31 -6.71
C ALA A 289 32.97 -20.41 -7.43
N LEU A 290 33.00 -20.41 -8.76
CA LEU A 290 31.79 -20.55 -9.58
C LEU A 290 31.17 -21.92 -9.36
N ARG A 291 30.07 -21.97 -8.63
CA ARG A 291 29.30 -23.21 -8.43
C ARG A 291 28.46 -23.48 -9.67
N ARG A 292 28.73 -24.55 -10.37
CA ARG A 292 27.89 -25.02 -11.49
C ARG A 292 26.49 -25.32 -10.99
N ARG A 293 25.49 -24.66 -11.54
CA ARG A 293 24.07 -24.93 -11.30
C ARG A 293 23.47 -25.57 -12.57
N SER A 294 22.43 -26.39 -12.41
CA SER A 294 21.61 -26.78 -13.55
C SER A 294 20.94 -25.57 -14.18
N VAL A 295 20.64 -25.61 -15.48
CA VAL A 295 19.96 -24.53 -16.22
C VAL A 295 18.67 -24.12 -15.51
N ASP A 296 17.83 -25.09 -15.13
CA ASP A 296 16.60 -24.83 -14.39
C ASP A 296 16.82 -24.15 -13.03
N GLY A 297 17.86 -24.57 -12.30
CA GLY A 297 18.21 -23.98 -11.01
C GLY A 297 18.76 -22.57 -11.16
N ALA A 298 19.51 -22.29 -12.23
CA ALA A 298 20.03 -20.96 -12.55
C ALA A 298 18.91 -19.99 -12.93
N LEU A 299 17.97 -20.42 -13.77
CA LEU A 299 16.78 -19.63 -14.16
C LEU A 299 15.87 -19.34 -12.97
N LEU A 300 15.58 -20.34 -12.12
CA LEU A 300 14.79 -20.13 -10.91
C LEU A 300 15.46 -19.16 -9.95
N HIS A 301 16.78 -19.28 -9.76
CA HIS A 301 17.53 -18.35 -8.92
C HIS A 301 17.49 -16.92 -9.46
N ARG A 302 17.57 -16.74 -10.78
CA ARG A 302 17.43 -15.43 -11.42
C ARG A 302 16.05 -14.81 -11.13
N GLU A 303 14.97 -15.59 -11.28
CA GLU A 303 13.61 -15.11 -11.00
C GLU A 303 13.42 -14.73 -9.52
N LEU A 304 13.93 -15.55 -8.60
CA LEU A 304 13.91 -15.26 -7.16
C LEU A 304 14.73 -14.02 -6.81
N ALA A 305 15.91 -13.85 -7.42
CA ALA A 305 16.75 -12.68 -7.23
C ALA A 305 16.08 -11.40 -7.77
N HIS A 306 15.42 -11.50 -8.93
CA HIS A 306 14.66 -10.39 -9.53
C HIS A 306 13.47 -9.99 -8.65
N PHE A 307 12.72 -10.98 -8.12
CA PHE A 307 11.64 -10.73 -7.16
C PHE A 307 12.16 -10.06 -5.89
N ALA A 308 13.22 -10.60 -5.27
CA ALA A 308 13.79 -10.07 -4.03
C ALA A 308 14.46 -8.69 -4.19
N ALA A 309 14.91 -8.34 -5.39
CA ALA A 309 15.51 -7.04 -5.67
C ALA A 309 14.48 -5.90 -5.81
N ASN A 310 13.22 -6.21 -6.08
CA ASN A 310 12.18 -5.22 -6.34
C ASN A 310 11.12 -5.19 -5.24
N PRO A 311 11.16 -4.20 -4.30
CA PRO A 311 10.20 -4.12 -3.20
C PRO A 311 8.76 -3.91 -3.67
N ALA A 312 8.55 -3.19 -4.77
CA ALA A 312 7.22 -2.98 -5.32
C ALA A 312 6.62 -4.30 -5.86
N TYR A 313 7.42 -5.14 -6.48
CA TYR A 313 7.02 -6.46 -6.92
C TYR A 313 6.68 -7.39 -5.75
N MET A 314 7.54 -7.39 -4.70
CA MET A 314 7.31 -8.16 -3.47
C MET A 314 5.99 -7.76 -2.79
N LEU A 315 5.74 -6.45 -2.61
CA LEU A 315 4.56 -5.95 -1.88
C LEU A 315 3.26 -6.08 -2.68
N ASN A 316 3.29 -5.89 -4.00
CA ASN A 316 2.04 -5.89 -4.78
C ASN A 316 1.68 -7.25 -5.35
N CYS A 317 2.65 -8.10 -5.64
CA CYS A 317 2.42 -9.40 -6.26
C CYS A 317 2.83 -10.59 -5.38
N GLY A 318 3.48 -10.33 -4.23
CA GLY A 318 3.95 -11.37 -3.31
C GLY A 318 3.51 -11.16 -1.86
N LEU A 319 2.57 -10.27 -1.60
CA LEU A 319 2.13 -9.94 -0.25
C LEU A 319 1.60 -11.15 0.52
N GLY A 320 0.88 -12.05 -0.16
CA GLY A 320 0.37 -13.28 0.42
C GLY A 320 1.45 -14.16 1.03
N THR A 321 2.64 -14.22 0.42
CA THR A 321 3.79 -14.98 0.95
C THR A 321 4.18 -14.54 2.36
N PHE A 322 4.07 -13.26 2.67
CA PHE A 322 4.39 -12.69 3.98
C PHE A 322 3.20 -12.75 4.95
N LEU A 323 1.98 -12.55 4.44
CA LEU A 323 0.78 -12.56 5.28
C LEU A 323 0.38 -13.97 5.73
N MET A 324 0.57 -15.00 4.89
CA MET A 324 0.21 -16.38 5.24
C MET A 324 0.85 -16.86 6.55
N PRO A 325 2.17 -16.73 6.81
CA PRO A 325 2.76 -17.11 8.09
C PRO A 325 2.22 -16.29 9.27
N ILE A 326 1.92 -15.01 9.06
CA ILE A 326 1.33 -14.14 10.09
C ILE A 326 -0.09 -14.63 10.42
N CYS A 327 -0.90 -14.93 9.40
CA CYS A 327 -2.24 -15.47 9.59
C CYS A 327 -2.20 -16.85 10.26
N ALA A 328 -1.26 -17.73 9.88
CA ALA A 328 -1.06 -19.02 10.53
C ALA A 328 -0.77 -18.85 12.04
N ALA A 329 0.13 -17.95 12.41
CA ALA A 329 0.45 -17.64 13.80
C ALA A 329 -0.76 -17.04 14.55
N ALA A 330 -1.52 -16.15 13.91
CA ALA A 330 -2.72 -15.54 14.47
C ALA A 330 -3.82 -16.57 14.73
N VAL A 331 -3.99 -17.54 13.83
CA VAL A 331 -4.93 -18.66 14.01
C VAL A 331 -4.52 -19.53 15.19
N LEU A 332 -3.24 -19.85 15.36
CA LEU A 332 -2.77 -20.59 16.54
C LEU A 332 -3.00 -19.81 17.84
N TRP A 333 -2.88 -18.48 17.82
CA TRP A 333 -3.00 -17.67 19.05
C TRP A 333 -4.45 -17.44 19.47
N LYS A 334 -5.33 -17.07 18.52
CA LYS A 334 -6.73 -16.67 18.81
C LYS A 334 -7.78 -17.44 18.02
N GLY A 335 -7.38 -18.44 17.25
CA GLY A 335 -8.28 -19.18 16.38
C GLY A 335 -9.39 -19.91 17.13
N GLY A 336 -9.13 -20.42 18.35
CA GLY A 336 -10.16 -21.10 19.14
C GLY A 336 -11.41 -20.22 19.38
N SER A 337 -11.21 -18.99 19.83
CA SER A 337 -12.33 -18.05 20.04
C SER A 337 -12.99 -17.61 18.72
N LEU A 338 -12.20 -17.46 17.66
CA LEU A 338 -12.69 -17.11 16.33
C LEU A 338 -13.57 -18.23 15.75
N PHE A 339 -13.13 -19.48 15.83
CA PHE A 339 -13.89 -20.60 15.29
C PHE A 339 -15.17 -20.87 16.07
N VAL A 340 -15.19 -20.72 17.40
CA VAL A 340 -16.42 -20.78 18.19
C VAL A 340 -17.43 -19.71 17.76
N MET A 341 -16.98 -18.51 17.49
CA MET A 341 -17.85 -17.43 16.97
C MET A 341 -18.36 -17.75 15.55
N LEU A 342 -17.52 -18.32 14.71
CA LEU A 342 -17.89 -18.72 13.35
C LEU A 342 -18.87 -19.91 13.36
N ASP A 343 -18.68 -20.91 14.23
CA ASP A 343 -19.62 -22.03 14.37
C ASP A 343 -21.00 -21.54 14.83
N ALA A 344 -21.06 -20.55 15.73
CA ALA A 344 -22.31 -19.93 16.13
C ALA A 344 -22.99 -19.17 14.96
N LEU A 345 -22.20 -18.53 14.09
CA LEU A 345 -22.71 -17.80 12.92
C LEU A 345 -23.23 -18.76 11.82
N PHE A 346 -22.64 -19.93 11.69
CA PHE A 346 -23.01 -20.96 10.69
C PHE A 346 -23.72 -22.17 11.31
N ALA A 347 -24.37 -22.01 12.48
CA ALA A 347 -25.05 -23.10 13.18
C ALA A 347 -26.07 -23.85 12.31
N ASP A 348 -26.76 -23.15 11.40
CA ASP A 348 -27.74 -23.71 10.48
C ASP A 348 -27.13 -24.29 9.19
N THR A 349 -25.81 -24.23 9.00
CA THR A 349 -25.16 -24.59 7.73
C THR A 349 -23.98 -25.55 7.99
N GLU A 350 -24.25 -26.86 7.96
CA GLU A 350 -23.21 -27.87 8.12
C GLU A 350 -22.07 -27.69 7.10
N GLY A 351 -20.82 -27.59 7.56
CA GLY A 351 -19.66 -27.41 6.71
C GLY A 351 -19.40 -25.96 6.28
N GLY A 352 -20.17 -24.98 6.75
CA GLY A 352 -19.98 -23.56 6.41
C GLY A 352 -18.61 -23.00 6.83
N VAL A 353 -18.16 -23.32 8.05
CA VAL A 353 -16.86 -22.87 8.56
C VAL A 353 -15.67 -23.44 7.78
N PRO A 354 -15.58 -24.76 7.47
CA PRO A 354 -14.53 -25.28 6.59
C PRO A 354 -14.54 -24.69 5.18
N VAL A 355 -15.71 -24.40 4.60
CA VAL A 355 -15.79 -23.71 3.29
C VAL A 355 -15.29 -22.27 3.41
N LEU A 356 -15.67 -21.55 4.46
CA LEU A 356 -15.14 -20.22 4.71
C LEU A 356 -13.61 -20.23 4.87
N LEU A 357 -13.06 -21.23 5.53
CA LEU A 357 -11.61 -21.43 5.60
C LEU A 357 -11.00 -21.59 4.21
N CYS A 358 -11.60 -22.39 3.33
CA CYS A 358 -11.16 -22.52 1.93
C CYS A 358 -11.22 -21.17 1.19
N VAL A 359 -12.27 -20.37 1.39
CA VAL A 359 -12.41 -19.02 0.81
C VAL A 359 -11.30 -18.10 1.28
N LEU A 360 -10.98 -18.09 2.58
CA LEU A 360 -9.89 -17.29 3.15
C LEU A 360 -8.51 -17.72 2.60
N LEU A 361 -8.27 -19.03 2.47
CA LEU A 361 -7.05 -19.57 1.87
C LEU A 361 -6.92 -19.15 0.39
N CYS A 362 -8.02 -19.20 -0.38
CA CYS A 362 -8.05 -18.69 -1.75
C CYS A 362 -7.77 -17.18 -1.81
N GLY A 363 -8.37 -16.40 -0.90
CA GLY A 363 -8.12 -14.97 -0.80
C GLY A 363 -6.64 -14.65 -0.55
N LEU A 364 -6.01 -15.33 0.41
CA LEU A 364 -4.57 -15.19 0.69
C LEU A 364 -3.71 -15.61 -0.51
N ALA A 365 -4.04 -16.74 -1.17
CA ALA A 365 -3.32 -17.21 -2.36
C ALA A 365 -3.48 -16.24 -3.55
N SER A 366 -4.65 -15.60 -3.70
CA SER A 366 -4.91 -14.60 -4.75
C SER A 366 -4.10 -13.31 -4.60
N MET A 367 -3.51 -13.05 -3.43
CA MET A 367 -2.56 -11.93 -3.24
C MET A 367 -1.18 -12.21 -3.85
N ASN A 368 -0.93 -13.46 -4.29
CA ASN A 368 0.31 -13.87 -4.94
C ASN A 368 0.10 -13.94 -6.46
N LEU A 369 0.47 -12.87 -7.16
CA LEU A 369 0.26 -12.68 -8.60
C LEU A 369 1.58 -12.57 -9.37
N MET A 370 2.65 -13.23 -8.90
CA MET A 370 4.01 -13.01 -9.40
C MET A 370 4.16 -13.37 -10.88
N THR A 371 3.49 -14.42 -11.35
CA THR A 371 3.59 -14.86 -12.76
C THR A 371 2.91 -13.91 -13.74
N ALA A 372 1.87 -13.18 -13.32
CA ALA A 372 1.11 -12.30 -14.20
C ALA A 372 1.96 -11.15 -14.81
N PRO A 373 2.74 -10.37 -14.03
CA PRO A 373 3.61 -9.33 -14.58
C PRO A 373 4.98 -9.85 -15.01
N SER A 374 5.35 -11.12 -14.73
CA SER A 374 6.73 -11.62 -14.85
C SER A 374 7.32 -11.53 -16.26
N VAL A 375 6.50 -11.69 -17.31
CA VAL A 375 6.92 -11.51 -18.72
C VAL A 375 7.07 -10.03 -19.04
N SER A 376 6.12 -9.21 -18.61
CA SER A 376 6.14 -7.76 -18.83
C SER A 376 7.31 -7.07 -18.12
N LEU A 377 7.74 -7.60 -16.97
CA LEU A 377 8.87 -7.06 -16.20
C LEU A 377 10.23 -7.24 -16.89
N GLU A 378 10.37 -8.18 -17.84
CA GLU A 378 11.57 -8.26 -18.68
C GLU A 378 11.71 -7.00 -19.54
N GLY A 379 10.59 -6.42 -20.00
CA GLY A 379 10.56 -5.16 -20.76
C GLY A 379 11.52 -5.18 -21.96
N LYS A 380 12.33 -4.13 -22.09
CA LYS A 380 13.32 -3.99 -23.17
C LYS A 380 14.48 -4.99 -23.09
N SER A 381 14.67 -5.70 -21.98
CA SER A 381 15.72 -6.71 -21.81
C SER A 381 15.27 -8.14 -22.12
N LEU A 382 14.05 -8.33 -22.65
CA LEU A 382 13.53 -9.66 -23.01
C LEU A 382 14.43 -10.38 -24.02
N TRP A 383 15.03 -9.64 -24.95
CA TRP A 383 15.97 -10.18 -25.93
C TRP A 383 17.16 -10.92 -25.29
N LEU A 384 17.60 -10.51 -24.09
CA LEU A 384 18.64 -11.21 -23.35
C LEU A 384 18.23 -12.65 -22.98
N MET A 385 16.97 -12.85 -22.58
CA MET A 385 16.46 -14.19 -22.31
C MET A 385 16.32 -15.03 -23.58
N GLN A 386 15.94 -14.39 -24.69
CA GLN A 386 15.77 -15.05 -26.00
C GLN A 386 17.12 -15.40 -26.64
N SER A 387 18.20 -14.67 -26.33
CA SER A 387 19.55 -14.94 -26.84
C SER A 387 20.28 -16.07 -26.07
N LEU A 388 19.77 -16.48 -24.90
CA LEU A 388 20.35 -17.58 -24.16
C LEU A 388 20.04 -18.94 -24.85
N PRO A 389 20.96 -19.91 -24.81
CA PRO A 389 20.72 -21.26 -25.37
C PRO A 389 19.85 -22.11 -24.43
N VAL A 390 18.62 -21.62 -24.17
CA VAL A 390 17.61 -22.25 -23.32
C VAL A 390 16.28 -22.37 -24.05
N GLU A 391 15.56 -23.44 -23.80
CA GLU A 391 14.22 -23.58 -24.35
C GLU A 391 13.26 -22.52 -23.77
N PRO A 392 12.39 -21.91 -24.58
CA PRO A 392 11.41 -20.91 -24.11
C PRO A 392 10.53 -21.44 -22.95
N TRP A 393 10.21 -22.74 -22.96
CA TRP A 393 9.48 -23.39 -21.88
C TRP A 393 10.25 -23.43 -20.55
N GLN A 394 11.58 -23.59 -20.59
CA GLN A 394 12.40 -23.57 -19.37
C GLN A 394 12.33 -22.21 -18.66
N ALA A 395 12.33 -21.12 -19.44
CA ALA A 395 12.17 -19.76 -18.90
C ALA A 395 10.78 -19.56 -18.27
N LEU A 396 9.70 -19.98 -18.95
CA LEU A 396 8.34 -19.89 -18.41
C LEU A 396 8.15 -20.79 -17.20
N ARG A 397 8.74 -22.00 -17.21
CA ARG A 397 8.71 -22.94 -16.08
C ARG A 397 9.40 -22.37 -14.84
N ALA A 398 10.49 -21.62 -15.00
CA ALA A 398 11.17 -20.96 -13.88
C ALA A 398 10.27 -19.92 -13.21
N LYS A 399 9.55 -19.10 -14.00
CA LYS A 399 8.57 -18.10 -13.50
C LYS A 399 7.42 -18.79 -12.75
N LEU A 400 6.90 -19.88 -13.30
CA LEU A 400 5.85 -20.69 -12.66
C LEU A 400 6.35 -21.27 -11.33
N ARG A 401 7.53 -21.90 -11.32
CA ARG A 401 8.13 -22.52 -10.13
C ARG A 401 8.38 -21.51 -9.03
N MET A 402 8.79 -20.28 -9.37
CA MET A 402 8.97 -19.19 -8.40
C MET A 402 7.67 -18.93 -7.63
N GLN A 403 6.54 -18.72 -8.31
CA GLN A 403 5.26 -18.45 -7.63
C GLN A 403 4.79 -19.65 -6.82
N VAL A 404 4.88 -20.86 -7.35
CA VAL A 404 4.48 -22.09 -6.63
C VAL A 404 5.30 -22.28 -5.36
N LEU A 405 6.63 -22.11 -5.44
CA LEU A 405 7.54 -22.22 -4.31
C LEU A 405 7.26 -21.19 -3.21
N LEU A 406 6.90 -19.97 -3.59
CA LEU A 406 6.63 -18.88 -2.64
C LEU A 406 5.19 -18.89 -2.11
N THR A 407 4.26 -19.61 -2.76
CA THR A 407 2.84 -19.61 -2.37
C THR A 407 2.42 -20.92 -1.68
N VAL A 408 2.77 -22.07 -2.23
CA VAL A 408 2.24 -23.36 -1.73
C VAL A 408 2.74 -23.71 -0.32
N PRO A 409 4.05 -23.63 0.01
CA PRO A 409 4.50 -23.99 1.35
C PRO A 409 3.88 -23.14 2.47
N PRO A 410 3.85 -21.79 2.41
CA PRO A 410 3.20 -21.00 3.46
C PRO A 410 1.67 -21.19 3.49
N LEU A 411 1.03 -21.49 2.34
CA LEU A 411 -0.39 -21.80 2.30
C LEU A 411 -0.70 -23.12 3.01
N LEU A 412 0.09 -24.16 2.78
CA LEU A 412 -0.04 -25.45 3.49
C LEU A 412 0.24 -25.29 4.98
N LEU A 413 1.17 -24.41 5.38
CA LEU A 413 1.37 -24.07 6.79
C LEU A 413 0.09 -23.48 7.40
N CYS A 414 -0.63 -22.59 6.69
CA CYS A 414 -1.93 -22.08 7.15
C CYS A 414 -2.95 -23.19 7.34
N VAL A 415 -3.03 -24.15 6.40
CA VAL A 415 -3.94 -25.31 6.50
C VAL A 415 -3.61 -26.15 7.72
N MET A 416 -2.33 -26.44 7.96
CA MET A 416 -1.90 -27.21 9.13
C MET A 416 -2.22 -26.50 10.45
N CYS A 417 -1.93 -25.22 10.54
CA CYS A 417 -2.24 -24.43 11.74
C CYS A 417 -3.76 -24.33 11.99
N ALA A 418 -4.56 -24.20 10.93
CA ALA A 418 -6.02 -24.20 11.05
C ALA A 418 -6.56 -25.56 11.53
N ALA A 419 -6.01 -26.68 11.03
CA ALA A 419 -6.38 -28.02 11.45
C ALA A 419 -6.01 -28.36 12.91
N MET A 420 -4.99 -27.68 13.47
CA MET A 420 -4.64 -27.82 14.89
C MET A 420 -5.67 -27.16 15.83
N VAL A 421 -6.39 -26.16 15.33
CA VAL A 421 -7.34 -25.38 16.13
C VAL A 421 -8.80 -25.78 15.86
N TYR A 422 -9.10 -26.17 14.63
CA TYR A 422 -10.43 -26.57 14.18
C TYR A 422 -10.43 -28.03 13.70
N PRO A 423 -11.32 -28.91 14.20
CA PRO A 423 -11.33 -30.36 13.92
C PRO A 423 -11.86 -30.65 12.50
N LEU A 424 -11.00 -30.54 11.50
CA LEU A 424 -11.35 -30.87 10.10
C LEU A 424 -11.49 -32.35 9.81
N GLY A 425 -10.98 -33.20 10.69
CA GLY A 425 -10.82 -34.63 10.42
C GLY A 425 -9.77 -34.96 9.34
N PRO A 426 -9.28 -36.20 9.23
CA PRO A 426 -8.20 -36.52 8.28
C PRO A 426 -8.59 -36.33 6.80
N ALA A 427 -9.81 -36.68 6.43
CA ALA A 427 -10.32 -36.50 5.07
C ALA A 427 -10.49 -35.01 4.72
N GLY A 428 -11.07 -34.24 5.65
CA GLY A 428 -11.23 -32.77 5.47
C GLY A 428 -9.90 -32.06 5.36
N LEU A 429 -8.90 -32.40 6.18
CA LEU A 429 -7.55 -31.85 6.09
C LEU A 429 -6.91 -32.15 4.73
N LEU A 430 -6.96 -33.39 4.26
CA LEU A 430 -6.38 -33.78 2.97
C LEU A 430 -7.04 -32.99 1.82
N VAL A 431 -8.37 -32.95 1.80
CA VAL A 431 -9.13 -32.25 0.75
C VAL A 431 -8.84 -30.76 0.76
N THR A 432 -8.79 -30.12 1.94
CA THR A 432 -8.44 -28.70 2.08
C THR A 432 -7.02 -28.42 1.57
N ALA A 433 -6.05 -29.28 1.90
CA ALA A 433 -4.67 -29.13 1.45
C ALA A 433 -4.55 -29.26 -0.08
N VAL A 434 -5.19 -30.28 -0.66
CA VAL A 434 -5.20 -30.50 -2.12
C VAL A 434 -5.93 -29.36 -2.83
N PHE A 435 -7.07 -28.91 -2.30
CA PHE A 435 -7.82 -27.79 -2.83
C PHE A 435 -6.97 -26.51 -2.83
N ALA A 436 -6.37 -26.15 -1.70
CA ALA A 436 -5.55 -24.95 -1.57
C ALA A 436 -4.33 -24.97 -2.51
N ALA A 437 -3.62 -26.11 -2.58
CA ALA A 437 -2.48 -26.29 -3.48
C ALA A 437 -2.88 -26.23 -4.96
N SER A 438 -4.00 -26.86 -5.35
CA SER A 438 -4.52 -26.85 -6.72
C SER A 438 -4.95 -25.44 -7.15
N TYR A 439 -5.58 -24.68 -6.24
CA TYR A 439 -5.96 -23.28 -6.49
C TYR A 439 -4.72 -22.38 -6.66
N ALA A 440 -3.72 -22.49 -5.81
CA ALA A 440 -2.47 -21.74 -5.93
C ALA A 440 -1.76 -22.03 -7.27
N LEU A 441 -1.75 -23.28 -7.71
CA LEU A 441 -1.21 -23.69 -9.01
C LEU A 441 -2.05 -23.12 -10.16
N LEU A 442 -3.37 -23.13 -10.06
CA LEU A 442 -4.28 -22.56 -11.04
C LEU A 442 -4.02 -21.05 -11.22
N GLY A 443 -3.93 -20.31 -10.11
CA GLY A 443 -3.61 -18.88 -10.13
C GLY A 443 -2.27 -18.58 -10.78
N ALA A 444 -1.24 -19.38 -10.50
CA ALA A 444 0.08 -19.25 -11.11
C ALA A 444 0.06 -19.51 -12.64
N LEU A 445 -0.64 -20.57 -13.09
CA LEU A 445 -0.78 -20.91 -14.51
C LEU A 445 -1.64 -19.88 -15.26
N ALA A 446 -2.76 -19.44 -14.66
CA ALA A 446 -3.63 -18.42 -15.25
C ALA A 446 -2.90 -17.09 -15.39
N GLY A 447 -2.21 -16.65 -14.35
CA GLY A 447 -1.41 -15.42 -14.37
C GLY A 447 -0.33 -15.47 -15.45
N LEU A 448 0.43 -16.56 -15.55
CA LEU A 448 1.45 -16.73 -16.60
C LEU A 448 0.85 -16.76 -18.00
N THR A 449 -0.28 -17.44 -18.18
CA THR A 449 -1.00 -17.50 -19.45
C THR A 449 -1.43 -16.12 -19.93
N LEU A 450 -2.00 -15.32 -19.03
CA LEU A 450 -2.40 -13.94 -19.32
C LEU A 450 -1.18 -13.04 -19.55
N GLY A 451 -0.10 -13.22 -18.78
CA GLY A 451 1.15 -12.49 -18.94
C GLY A 451 1.81 -12.71 -20.30
N VAL A 452 1.76 -13.94 -20.84
CA VAL A 452 2.27 -14.26 -22.20
C VAL A 452 1.34 -13.75 -23.29
N LYS A 453 0.02 -13.81 -23.09
CA LYS A 453 -0.96 -13.34 -24.10
C LYS A 453 -1.04 -11.82 -24.24
N MET A 454 -0.83 -11.10 -23.16
CA MET A 454 -1.01 -9.63 -23.11
C MET A 454 0.19 -8.95 -22.46
N PRO A 455 1.43 -9.14 -22.96
CA PRO A 455 2.61 -8.53 -22.35
C PRO A 455 2.63 -7.03 -22.59
N VAL A 456 3.10 -6.28 -21.61
CA VAL A 456 3.37 -4.84 -21.71
C VAL A 456 4.89 -4.65 -21.63
N LEU A 457 5.58 -4.58 -22.77
CA LEU A 457 7.04 -4.52 -22.83
C LEU A 457 7.59 -3.07 -22.88
N THR A 458 6.76 -2.11 -23.31
CA THR A 458 7.13 -0.70 -23.44
C THR A 458 6.66 0.11 -22.25
N TRP A 459 7.31 -0.06 -21.10
CA TRP A 459 7.03 0.70 -19.90
C TRP A 459 8.23 1.58 -19.50
N THR A 460 7.95 2.73 -18.91
CA THR A 460 8.95 3.66 -18.36
C THR A 460 9.12 3.50 -16.85
N ASP A 461 8.07 3.02 -16.18
CA ASP A 461 8.05 2.75 -14.74
C ASP A 461 7.64 1.29 -14.49
N GLN A 462 8.40 0.59 -13.64
CA GLN A 462 8.15 -0.79 -13.26
C GLN A 462 6.81 -0.99 -12.51
N LEU A 463 6.25 0.07 -11.92
CA LEU A 463 4.93 0.00 -11.27
C LEU A 463 3.80 -0.25 -12.27
N MET A 464 3.98 0.14 -13.53
CA MET A 464 2.95 -0.05 -14.56
C MET A 464 2.64 -1.53 -14.84
N PRO A 465 3.62 -2.42 -15.15
CA PRO A 465 3.35 -3.84 -15.33
C PRO A 465 2.91 -4.53 -14.03
N ILE A 466 3.34 -4.05 -12.86
CA ILE A 466 3.04 -4.65 -11.55
C ILE A 466 1.60 -4.37 -11.10
N LYS A 467 1.09 -3.14 -11.28
CA LYS A 467 -0.21 -2.71 -10.75
C LYS A 467 -1.30 -2.50 -11.80
N GLN A 468 -0.93 -2.02 -12.99
CA GLN A 468 -1.89 -1.49 -13.97
C GLN A 468 -1.98 -2.33 -15.24
N SER A 469 -1.29 -3.47 -15.31
CA SER A 469 -1.37 -4.35 -16.47
C SER A 469 -2.65 -5.18 -16.47
N ALA A 470 -3.20 -5.42 -17.67
CA ALA A 470 -4.38 -6.25 -17.83
C ALA A 470 -4.21 -7.67 -17.26
N PRO A 471 -3.07 -8.36 -17.44
CA PRO A 471 -2.85 -9.68 -16.82
C PRO A 471 -3.00 -9.67 -15.30
N VAL A 472 -2.43 -8.69 -14.61
CA VAL A 472 -2.51 -8.58 -13.14
C VAL A 472 -3.94 -8.33 -12.69
N MET A 473 -4.64 -7.37 -13.34
CA MET A 473 -6.02 -7.06 -13.01
C MET A 473 -6.96 -8.26 -13.25
N LEU A 474 -6.84 -8.91 -14.40
CA LEU A 474 -7.67 -10.07 -14.73
C LEU A 474 -7.40 -11.25 -13.79
N THR A 475 -6.15 -11.48 -13.40
CA THR A 475 -5.83 -12.55 -12.44
C THR A 475 -6.37 -12.23 -11.05
N LEU A 476 -6.24 -10.97 -10.60
CA LEU A 476 -6.75 -10.52 -9.30
C LEU A 476 -8.29 -10.62 -9.22
N PHE A 477 -8.99 -10.00 -10.18
CA PHE A 477 -10.45 -10.01 -10.19
C PHE A 477 -11.02 -11.41 -10.49
N GLY A 478 -10.32 -12.20 -11.32
CA GLY A 478 -10.66 -13.60 -11.54
C GLY A 478 -10.55 -14.44 -10.27
N GLY A 479 -9.49 -14.24 -9.47
CA GLY A 479 -9.34 -14.87 -8.16
C GLY A 479 -10.42 -14.44 -7.17
N MET A 480 -10.75 -13.15 -7.11
CA MET A 480 -11.88 -12.65 -6.29
C MET A 480 -13.22 -13.25 -6.74
N GLY A 481 -13.48 -13.26 -8.04
CA GLY A 481 -14.69 -13.88 -8.59
C GLY A 481 -14.80 -15.37 -8.25
N TYR A 482 -13.68 -16.09 -8.30
CA TYR A 482 -13.62 -17.49 -7.90
C TYR A 482 -13.95 -17.68 -6.40
N THR A 483 -13.40 -16.84 -5.50
CA THR A 483 -13.69 -16.92 -4.06
C THR A 483 -15.15 -16.63 -3.76
N ILE A 484 -15.76 -15.65 -4.45
CA ILE A 484 -17.18 -15.35 -4.34
C ILE A 484 -18.01 -16.54 -4.85
N LEU A 485 -17.66 -17.10 -5.99
CA LEU A 485 -18.37 -18.25 -6.59
C LEU A 485 -18.29 -19.49 -5.69
N LEU A 486 -17.15 -19.73 -5.07
CA LEU A 486 -16.94 -20.83 -4.12
C LEU A 486 -17.88 -20.67 -2.91
N PHE A 487 -17.94 -19.49 -2.32
CA PHE A 487 -18.75 -19.23 -1.13
C PHE A 487 -20.24 -19.16 -1.44
N ALA A 488 -20.63 -18.35 -2.42
CA ALA A 488 -22.01 -18.22 -2.84
C ALA A 488 -22.58 -19.53 -3.40
N GLY A 489 -21.77 -20.29 -4.13
CA GLY A 489 -22.15 -21.61 -4.64
C GLY A 489 -22.46 -22.60 -3.53
N PHE A 490 -21.74 -22.55 -2.41
CA PHE A 490 -22.04 -23.41 -1.26
C PHE A 490 -23.35 -23.00 -0.55
N LEU A 491 -23.61 -21.69 -0.43
CA LEU A 491 -24.80 -21.19 0.26
C LEU A 491 -26.07 -21.30 -0.60
N LEU A 492 -25.98 -21.01 -1.91
CA LEU A 492 -27.14 -20.90 -2.80
C LEU A 492 -27.52 -22.24 -3.47
N LEU A 493 -26.54 -23.06 -3.77
CA LEU A 493 -26.76 -24.39 -4.32
C LEU A 493 -26.78 -25.42 -3.17
N PRO A 494 -27.43 -26.60 -3.35
CA PRO A 494 -27.42 -27.63 -2.30
C PRO A 494 -26.05 -28.29 -2.13
N GLY A 495 -24.99 -27.48 -2.11
CA GLY A 495 -23.59 -27.89 -1.89
C GLY A 495 -23.37 -28.56 -0.53
N TRP A 496 -24.18 -28.18 0.47
CA TRP A 496 -24.26 -28.82 1.78
C TRP A 496 -24.68 -30.28 1.71
N ARG A 497 -25.44 -30.70 0.67
CA ARG A 497 -25.81 -32.14 0.47
C ARG A 497 -24.61 -33.05 0.14
N LEU A 498 -23.56 -32.48 -0.47
CA LEU A 498 -22.31 -33.22 -0.75
C LEU A 498 -21.39 -33.26 0.47
N GLY A 499 -21.71 -32.51 1.51
CA GLY A 499 -20.83 -32.24 2.62
C GLY A 499 -19.62 -31.39 2.21
N PHE A 500 -18.92 -30.80 3.18
CA PHE A 500 -17.74 -29.98 2.92
C PHE A 500 -16.68 -30.67 2.07
N ALA A 501 -16.34 -31.92 2.44
CA ALA A 501 -15.26 -32.67 1.77
C ALA A 501 -15.60 -32.98 0.29
N GLY A 502 -16.84 -33.36 0.00
CA GLY A 502 -17.30 -33.63 -1.37
C GLY A 502 -17.30 -32.34 -2.21
N TYR A 503 -17.81 -31.24 -1.65
CA TYR A 503 -17.83 -29.94 -2.32
C TYR A 503 -16.42 -29.43 -2.66
N ALA A 504 -15.52 -29.41 -1.68
CA ALA A 504 -14.14 -28.97 -1.87
C ALA A 504 -13.37 -29.90 -2.83
N ALA A 505 -13.63 -31.23 -2.82
CA ALA A 505 -13.05 -32.17 -3.75
C ALA A 505 -13.49 -31.94 -5.20
N CYS A 506 -14.75 -31.56 -5.45
CA CYS A 506 -15.23 -31.21 -6.78
C CYS A 506 -14.48 -29.98 -7.33
N PHE A 507 -14.33 -28.94 -6.52
CA PHE A 507 -13.55 -27.76 -6.90
C PHE A 507 -12.06 -28.06 -7.09
N ALA A 508 -11.46 -28.92 -6.25
CA ALA A 508 -10.08 -29.36 -6.41
C ALA A 508 -9.88 -30.12 -7.74
N ALA A 509 -10.80 -31.02 -8.09
CA ALA A 509 -10.77 -31.74 -9.36
C ALA A 509 -10.91 -30.79 -10.56
N ALA A 510 -11.84 -29.83 -10.51
CA ALA A 510 -11.98 -28.80 -11.54
C ALA A 510 -10.71 -27.95 -11.68
N ASN A 511 -10.09 -27.54 -10.56
CA ASN A 511 -8.83 -26.82 -10.56
C ASN A 511 -7.71 -27.61 -11.24
N LEU A 512 -7.56 -28.89 -10.89
CA LEU A 512 -6.53 -29.76 -11.48
C LEU A 512 -6.74 -29.94 -12.99
N LEU A 513 -7.98 -30.10 -13.44
CA LEU A 513 -8.31 -30.20 -14.85
C LEU A 513 -7.95 -28.90 -15.60
N LEU A 514 -8.32 -27.75 -15.06
CA LEU A 514 -7.95 -26.44 -15.62
C LEU A 514 -6.43 -26.25 -15.62
N CYS A 515 -5.74 -26.67 -14.56
CA CYS A 515 -4.28 -26.64 -14.50
C CYS A 515 -3.66 -27.48 -15.61
N ALA A 516 -4.17 -28.68 -15.86
CA ALA A 516 -3.67 -29.55 -16.94
C ALA A 516 -3.86 -28.91 -18.33
N VAL A 517 -5.03 -28.29 -18.58
CA VAL A 517 -5.31 -27.59 -19.84
C VAL A 517 -4.37 -26.38 -20.03
N LEU A 518 -4.24 -25.52 -19.00
CA LEU A 518 -3.38 -24.33 -19.06
C LEU A 518 -1.90 -24.70 -19.18
N HIS A 519 -1.44 -25.73 -18.45
CA HIS A 519 -0.07 -26.22 -18.53
C HIS A 519 0.24 -26.75 -19.94
N ARG A 520 -0.66 -27.54 -20.53
CA ARG A 520 -0.50 -28.05 -21.91
C ARG A 520 -0.47 -26.91 -22.94
N TRP A 521 -1.32 -25.90 -22.74
CA TRP A 521 -1.35 -24.73 -23.60
C TRP A 521 -0.04 -23.92 -23.49
N LEU A 522 0.42 -23.63 -22.27
CA LEU A 522 1.67 -22.90 -22.02
C LEU A 522 2.88 -23.60 -22.63
N ARG A 523 2.95 -24.94 -22.48
CA ARG A 523 4.06 -25.74 -23.02
C ARG A 523 4.11 -25.73 -24.54
N LYS A 524 2.95 -25.78 -25.23
CA LYS A 524 2.89 -25.84 -26.69
C LYS A 524 2.80 -24.46 -27.34
N LYS A 525 1.76 -23.71 -27.03
CA LYS A 525 1.48 -22.42 -27.67
C LYS A 525 2.12 -21.24 -26.92
N GLY A 526 2.12 -21.27 -25.60
CA GLY A 526 2.69 -20.20 -24.79
C GLY A 526 4.19 -20.05 -24.95
N ALA A 527 4.93 -21.16 -25.05
CA ALA A 527 6.38 -21.16 -25.30
C ALA A 527 6.71 -20.57 -26.68
N ALA A 528 5.93 -20.92 -27.73
CA ALA A 528 6.10 -20.35 -29.05
C ALA A 528 5.78 -18.84 -29.10
N LEU A 529 4.71 -18.41 -28.43
CA LEU A 529 4.38 -16.98 -28.30
C LEU A 529 5.47 -16.22 -27.56
N PHE A 530 6.01 -16.76 -26.47
CA PHE A 530 7.08 -16.12 -25.71
C PHE A 530 8.37 -15.97 -26.53
N ALA A 531 8.67 -16.92 -27.39
CA ALA A 531 9.82 -16.84 -28.30
C ALA A 531 9.64 -15.78 -29.39
N ALA A 532 8.40 -15.47 -29.75
CA ALA A 532 8.06 -14.51 -30.83
C ALA A 532 7.85 -13.06 -30.32
N LEU A 533 7.88 -12.82 -28.99
CA LEU A 533 7.77 -11.47 -28.40
C LEU A 533 9.04 -10.66 -28.68
#